data_3a2d141ea247cc01beced8260eae8800
#
_entry.id   3a2d141ea247cc01beced8260eae8800
#
_cell.length_a   1.000
_cell.length_b   1.000
_cell.length_c   1.000
_cell.angle_alpha   90.00
_cell.angle_beta   90.00
_cell.angle_gamma   90.00
#
_symmetry.space_group_name_H-M   'P 1'
#
loop_
_entity.id
_entity.type
_entity.pdbx_description
1 polymer ?
#
loop_
_entity_poly.entity_id
_entity_poly.type
_entity_poly.pdbx_seq_one_letter_code
_entity_poly.pdbx_strand_id
1 'polypeptide(L)'
;MDLTPVIELYDKELDALPNIHQNGGGGDARNASGLLYENLIKSTCDVLGLDAKKNDYVKTEEVNGYCLKNLQVDWHVYKDNRMTKLIESKTYLDACYLKRAILDFIELEQSPDVPDDAEYAIFAGQNACGNGAFQYYQHYFEKFTGKKVNIFFVNPTCKRSSSKPIYKEEFRGLFNLDNMVYNEFIQWLIK
;
A
#
# COMPACT_ATOMS: atom_id res chain seq x y z
N MET A 1 -17.39 9.73 -11.58
CA MET A 1 -16.58 10.22 -10.45
C MET A 1 -15.31 10.83 -11.02
N ASP A 2 -14.97 12.03 -10.62
CA ASP A 2 -13.78 12.74 -11.13
C ASP A 2 -12.60 12.53 -10.17
N LEU A 3 -11.57 11.82 -10.62
CA LEU A 3 -10.34 11.56 -9.89
C LEU A 3 -9.18 12.48 -10.34
N THR A 4 -9.45 13.40 -11.25
CA THR A 4 -8.43 14.35 -11.73
C THR A 4 -7.71 15.07 -10.58
N PRO A 5 -8.41 15.58 -9.53
CA PRO A 5 -7.73 16.25 -8.43
C PRO A 5 -6.77 15.36 -7.64
N VAL A 6 -7.06 14.06 -7.56
CA VAL A 6 -6.19 13.09 -6.87
C VAL A 6 -4.91 12.84 -7.66
N ILE A 7 -5.04 12.71 -8.98
CA ILE A 7 -3.90 12.52 -9.89
C ILE A 7 -3.02 13.78 -9.90
N GLU A 8 -3.63 14.97 -9.96
CA GLU A 8 -2.92 16.24 -9.91
C GLU A 8 -2.16 16.41 -8.59
N LEU A 9 -2.76 15.99 -7.46
CA LEU A 9 -2.07 16.01 -6.16
C LEU A 9 -0.86 15.07 -6.16
N TYR A 10 -1.03 13.84 -6.65
CA TYR A 10 0.07 12.87 -6.78
C TYR A 10 1.22 13.44 -7.61
N ASP A 11 0.92 14.01 -8.79
CA ASP A 11 1.92 14.59 -9.67
C ASP A 11 2.65 15.77 -9.00
N LYS A 12 1.92 16.66 -8.32
CA LYS A 12 2.49 17.78 -7.57
C LYS A 12 3.44 17.31 -6.45
N GLU A 13 3.04 16.31 -5.68
CA GLU A 13 3.88 15.76 -4.61
C GLU A 13 5.13 15.05 -5.18
N LEU A 14 4.96 14.32 -6.27
CA LEU A 14 6.07 13.67 -6.97
C LEU A 14 7.07 14.70 -7.52
N ASP A 15 6.59 15.79 -8.09
CA ASP A 15 7.41 16.89 -8.61
C ASP A 15 8.14 17.66 -7.49
N ALA A 16 7.68 17.60 -6.26
CA ALA A 16 8.33 18.21 -5.11
C ALA A 16 9.52 17.40 -4.56
N LEU A 17 9.60 16.10 -4.82
CA LEU A 17 10.62 15.20 -4.25
C LEU A 17 12.07 15.63 -4.54
N PRO A 18 12.46 16.11 -5.74
CA PRO A 18 13.82 16.59 -5.99
C PRO A 18 14.22 17.73 -5.08
N ASN A 19 13.32 18.70 -4.85
CA ASN A 19 13.58 19.83 -3.96
C ASN A 19 13.70 19.39 -2.49
N ILE A 20 12.87 18.45 -2.05
CA ILE A 20 12.97 17.86 -0.70
C ILE A 20 14.32 17.18 -0.52
N HIS A 21 14.78 16.43 -1.52
CA HIS A 21 16.09 15.78 -1.50
C HIS A 21 17.26 16.79 -1.42
N GLN A 22 17.19 17.87 -2.21
CA GLN A 22 18.23 18.90 -2.22
C GLN A 22 18.36 19.63 -0.88
N ASN A 23 17.23 19.90 -0.22
CA ASN A 23 17.20 20.71 1.01
C ASN A 23 17.34 19.88 2.29
N GLY A 24 16.82 18.63 2.33
CA GLY A 24 16.75 17.77 3.52
C GLY A 24 17.52 16.45 3.41
N GLY A 25 18.04 16.15 2.23
CA GLY A 25 18.82 14.93 1.99
C GLY A 25 17.98 13.67 1.75
N GLY A 26 18.67 12.52 1.71
CA GLY A 26 18.06 11.25 1.31
C GLY A 26 17.06 10.65 2.32
N GLY A 27 17.15 11.06 3.60
CA GLY A 27 16.18 10.66 4.64
C GLY A 27 14.82 11.28 4.41
N ASP A 28 14.78 12.60 4.24
CA ASP A 28 13.55 13.35 4.03
C ASP A 28 12.87 12.98 2.70
N ALA A 29 13.66 12.79 1.64
CA ALA A 29 13.14 12.32 0.36
C ALA A 29 12.53 10.91 0.44
N ARG A 30 13.09 10.01 1.25
CA ARG A 30 12.51 8.68 1.48
C ARG A 30 11.19 8.74 2.23
N ASN A 31 11.12 9.55 3.27
CA ASN A 31 9.89 9.77 4.02
C ASN A 31 8.81 10.39 3.14
N ALA A 32 9.14 11.44 2.38
CA ALA A 32 8.21 12.04 1.43
C ALA A 32 7.75 11.06 0.35
N SER A 33 8.63 10.18 -0.15
CA SER A 33 8.25 9.14 -1.11
C SER A 33 7.29 8.11 -0.52
N GLY A 34 7.41 7.78 0.77
CA GLY A 34 6.44 6.93 1.47
C GLY A 34 5.07 7.61 1.54
N LEU A 35 5.05 8.86 2.00
CA LEU A 35 3.83 9.66 2.13
C LEU A 35 3.11 9.86 0.79
N LEU A 36 3.82 9.97 -0.33
CA LEU A 36 3.24 10.11 -1.66
C LEU A 36 2.18 9.01 -1.97
N TYR A 37 2.52 7.75 -1.71
CA TYR A 37 1.60 6.63 -1.97
C TYR A 37 0.51 6.53 -0.91
N GLU A 38 0.83 6.87 0.34
CA GLU A 38 -0.17 6.94 1.40
C GLU A 38 -1.21 8.04 1.13
N ASN A 39 -0.78 9.23 0.69
CA ASN A 39 -1.65 10.33 0.32
C ASN A 39 -2.52 9.99 -0.90
N LEU A 40 -1.97 9.25 -1.87
CA LEU A 40 -2.72 8.77 -3.01
C LEU A 40 -3.88 7.85 -2.58
N ILE A 41 -3.62 6.89 -1.69
CA ILE A 41 -4.67 6.01 -1.13
C ILE A 41 -5.72 6.82 -0.39
N LYS A 42 -5.29 7.70 0.52
CA LYS A 42 -6.21 8.53 1.33
C LYS A 42 -7.10 9.40 0.47
N SER A 43 -6.50 10.16 -0.44
CA SER A 43 -7.25 11.07 -1.33
C SER A 43 -8.21 10.31 -2.24
N THR A 44 -7.82 9.10 -2.69
CA THR A 44 -8.71 8.22 -3.45
C THR A 44 -9.91 7.80 -2.61
N CYS A 45 -9.68 7.33 -1.39
CA CYS A 45 -10.77 6.95 -0.47
C CYS A 45 -11.70 8.12 -0.18
N ASP A 46 -11.18 9.33 0.02
CA ASP A 46 -11.97 10.53 0.30
C ASP A 46 -12.90 10.87 -0.88
N VAL A 47 -12.39 10.83 -2.11
CA VAL A 47 -13.21 11.06 -3.31
C VAL A 47 -14.27 9.97 -3.50
N LEU A 48 -13.95 8.73 -3.09
CA LEU A 48 -14.89 7.60 -3.13
C LEU A 48 -15.92 7.63 -1.98
N GLY A 49 -15.81 8.54 -1.01
CA GLY A 49 -16.66 8.58 0.17
C GLY A 49 -16.41 7.43 1.15
N LEU A 50 -15.21 6.85 1.13
CA LEU A 50 -14.78 5.79 2.04
C LEU A 50 -14.01 6.40 3.22
N ASP A 51 -14.23 5.87 4.42
CA ASP A 51 -13.50 6.28 5.62
C ASP A 51 -12.19 5.47 5.73
N ALA A 52 -11.06 6.08 5.37
CA ALA A 52 -9.74 5.47 5.49
C ALA A 52 -9.04 5.99 6.74
N LYS A 53 -8.76 5.08 7.68
CA LYS A 53 -8.04 5.35 8.92
C LYS A 53 -6.62 4.82 8.84
N LYS A 54 -5.66 5.71 9.05
CA LYS A 54 -4.25 5.39 9.11
C LYS A 54 -3.89 4.89 10.51
N ASN A 55 -3.09 3.83 10.56
CA ASN A 55 -2.56 3.30 11.82
C ASN A 55 -3.65 2.97 12.86
N ASP A 56 -4.79 2.48 12.42
CA ASP A 56 -5.77 1.89 13.32
C ASP A 56 -5.20 0.59 13.90
N TYR A 57 -5.38 0.37 15.20
CA TYR A 57 -4.78 -0.77 15.89
C TYR A 57 -5.79 -1.90 16.00
N VAL A 58 -5.35 -3.10 15.69
CA VAL A 58 -6.13 -4.33 15.79
C VAL A 58 -5.44 -5.26 16.77
N LYS A 59 -6.23 -5.89 17.65
CA LYS A 59 -5.70 -6.94 18.53
C LYS A 59 -5.62 -8.24 17.76
N THR A 60 -4.50 -8.94 17.91
CA THR A 60 -4.38 -10.30 17.40
C THR A 60 -5.03 -11.31 18.33
N GLU A 61 -5.20 -12.54 17.85
CA GLU A 61 -5.62 -13.66 18.69
C GLU A 61 -4.68 -13.84 19.87
N GLU A 62 -5.25 -14.22 21.03
CA GLU A 62 -4.45 -14.57 22.20
C GLU A 62 -3.93 -16.00 22.12
N VAL A 63 -2.61 -16.14 22.19
CA VAL A 63 -1.94 -17.44 22.22
C VAL A 63 -1.24 -17.61 23.57
N ASN A 64 -1.70 -18.56 24.39
CA ASN A 64 -1.16 -18.83 25.74
C ASN A 64 -1.08 -17.59 26.66
N GLY A 65 -2.06 -16.72 26.64
CA GLY A 65 -2.11 -15.48 27.43
C GLY A 65 -1.30 -14.33 26.82
N TYR A 66 -0.74 -14.49 25.61
CA TYR A 66 0.00 -13.45 24.91
C TYR A 66 -0.74 -13.06 23.63
N CYS A 67 -0.91 -11.77 23.41
CA CYS A 67 -1.40 -11.23 22.15
C CYS A 67 -0.52 -10.05 21.70
N LEU A 68 -0.40 -9.87 20.38
CA LEU A 68 0.10 -8.64 19.83
C LEU A 68 -1.02 -7.60 19.94
N LYS A 69 -0.85 -6.61 20.81
CA LYS A 69 -1.92 -5.67 21.13
C LYS A 69 -2.09 -4.55 20.12
N ASN A 70 -1.14 -4.39 19.21
CA ASN A 70 -1.06 -3.22 18.34
C ASN A 70 -0.53 -3.61 16.96
N LEU A 71 -1.09 -4.65 16.36
CA LEU A 71 -0.79 -4.94 14.96
C LEU A 71 -1.51 -3.90 14.09
N GLN A 72 -0.79 -3.30 13.17
CA GLN A 72 -1.32 -2.27 12.30
C GLN A 72 -0.83 -2.50 10.88
N VAL A 73 -1.68 -2.15 9.93
CA VAL A 73 -1.31 -1.88 8.54
C VAL A 73 -1.49 -0.41 8.25
N ASP A 74 -0.96 0.07 7.15
CA ASP A 74 -0.95 1.51 6.87
C ASP A 74 -2.36 2.09 6.78
N TRP A 75 -3.32 1.35 6.19
CA TRP A 75 -4.71 1.81 6.04
C TRP A 75 -5.75 0.75 6.34
N HIS A 76 -6.72 1.13 7.16
CA HIS A 76 -7.98 0.42 7.39
C HIS A 76 -9.10 1.21 6.72
N VAL A 77 -9.80 0.61 5.75
CA VAL A 77 -10.86 1.27 5.00
C VAL A 77 -12.22 0.76 5.47
N TYR A 78 -13.08 1.70 5.81
CA TYR A 78 -14.42 1.44 6.31
C TYR A 78 -15.47 1.90 5.30
N LYS A 79 -16.52 1.11 5.18
CA LYS A 79 -17.75 1.44 4.48
C LYS A 79 -18.92 1.20 5.44
N ASP A 80 -19.78 2.20 5.62
CA ASP A 80 -20.91 2.13 6.56
C ASP A 80 -20.50 1.71 7.99
N ASN A 81 -19.40 2.27 8.49
CA ASN A 81 -18.78 1.97 9.79
C ASN A 81 -18.25 0.53 9.96
N ARG A 82 -18.18 -0.24 8.89
CA ARG A 82 -17.62 -1.59 8.90
C ARG A 82 -16.28 -1.59 8.15
N MET A 83 -15.26 -2.19 8.74
CA MET A 83 -13.99 -2.42 8.07
C MET A 83 -14.18 -3.38 6.90
N THR A 84 -13.76 -2.98 5.71
CA THR A 84 -13.92 -3.77 4.48
C THR A 84 -12.60 -4.10 3.80
N LYS A 85 -11.60 -3.23 3.95
CA LYS A 85 -10.29 -3.39 3.29
C LYS A 85 -9.16 -3.05 4.25
N LEU A 86 -8.06 -3.79 4.13
CA LEU A 86 -6.79 -3.56 4.82
C LEU A 86 -5.69 -3.41 3.77
N ILE A 87 -4.96 -2.29 3.82
CA ILE A 87 -4.01 -1.92 2.77
C ILE A 87 -2.66 -1.61 3.39
N GLU A 88 -1.63 -2.30 2.91
CA GLU A 88 -0.23 -1.96 3.16
C GLU A 88 0.33 -1.15 2.01
N SER A 89 0.92 0.01 2.29
CA SER A 89 1.50 0.93 1.30
C SER A 89 3.02 0.83 1.29
N LYS A 90 3.61 0.75 0.10
CA LYS A 90 5.07 0.72 -0.06
C LYS A 90 5.52 1.55 -1.25
N THR A 91 6.59 2.31 -1.08
CA THR A 91 7.25 2.98 -2.22
C THR A 91 7.76 1.95 -3.22
N TYR A 92 8.27 0.83 -2.72
CA TYR A 92 8.65 -0.33 -3.52
C TYR A 92 8.39 -1.60 -2.72
N LEU A 93 8.14 -2.69 -3.41
CA LEU A 93 7.89 -3.99 -2.82
C LEU A 93 9.01 -4.96 -3.20
N ASP A 94 9.87 -5.31 -2.24
CA ASP A 94 10.82 -6.40 -2.36
C ASP A 94 10.33 -7.65 -1.62
N ALA A 95 11.07 -8.75 -1.74
CA ALA A 95 10.67 -10.02 -1.12
C ALA A 95 10.61 -9.96 0.41
N CYS A 96 11.41 -9.09 1.05
CA CYS A 96 11.41 -8.92 2.51
C CYS A 96 10.14 -8.18 2.97
N TYR A 97 9.81 -7.06 2.32
CA TYR A 97 8.59 -6.31 2.61
C TYR A 97 7.32 -7.09 2.26
N LEU A 98 7.34 -7.82 1.14
CA LEU A 98 6.23 -8.71 0.77
C LEU A 98 5.99 -9.78 1.84
N LYS A 99 7.06 -10.48 2.28
CA LYS A 99 6.97 -11.49 3.33
C LYS A 99 6.38 -10.91 4.61
N ARG A 100 6.86 -9.72 5.03
CA ARG A 100 6.38 -9.07 6.25
C ARG A 100 4.89 -8.73 6.13
N ALA A 101 4.47 -8.04 5.07
CA ALA A 101 3.08 -7.69 4.86
C ALA A 101 2.15 -8.91 4.86
N ILE A 102 2.57 -10.01 4.22
CA ILE A 102 1.79 -11.26 4.20
C ILE A 102 1.66 -11.88 5.60
N LEU A 103 2.72 -11.86 6.41
CA LEU A 103 2.66 -12.37 7.77
C LEU A 103 1.77 -11.49 8.65
N ASP A 104 1.91 -10.16 8.55
CA ASP A 104 1.06 -9.20 9.26
C ASP A 104 -0.43 -9.41 8.89
N PHE A 105 -0.74 -9.65 7.62
CA PHE A 105 -2.11 -9.95 7.16
C PHE A 105 -2.64 -11.30 7.68
N ILE A 106 -1.80 -12.34 7.76
CA ILE A 106 -2.20 -13.64 8.34
C ILE A 106 -2.54 -13.48 9.83
N GLU A 107 -1.76 -12.69 10.56
CA GLU A 107 -2.02 -12.41 11.97
C GLU A 107 -3.29 -11.56 12.16
N LEU A 108 -3.53 -10.57 11.28
CA LEU A 108 -4.76 -9.78 11.28
C LEU A 108 -6.00 -10.63 10.98
N GLU A 109 -5.89 -11.60 10.09
CA GLU A 109 -7.01 -12.50 9.77
C GLU A 109 -7.45 -13.37 10.95
N GLN A 110 -6.57 -13.59 11.93
CA GLN A 110 -6.90 -14.30 13.17
C GLN A 110 -7.53 -13.36 14.22
N SER A 111 -7.61 -12.07 13.95
CA SER A 111 -8.15 -11.10 14.90
C SER A 111 -9.68 -11.10 14.92
N PRO A 112 -10.32 -11.12 16.10
CA PRO A 112 -11.77 -10.98 16.20
C PRO A 112 -12.27 -9.59 15.78
N ASP A 113 -11.38 -8.59 15.70
CA ASP A 113 -11.71 -7.21 15.31
C ASP A 113 -11.75 -7.04 13.78
N VAL A 114 -11.25 -8.02 13.01
CA VAL A 114 -11.26 -8.00 11.55
C VAL A 114 -12.43 -8.84 11.02
N PRO A 115 -13.34 -8.25 10.23
CA PRO A 115 -14.46 -8.98 9.67
C PRO A 115 -14.02 -10.11 8.73
N ASP A 116 -14.72 -11.25 8.75
CA ASP A 116 -14.43 -12.43 7.92
C ASP A 116 -14.42 -12.14 6.42
N ASP A 117 -15.14 -11.10 5.97
CA ASP A 117 -15.20 -10.67 4.58
C ASP A 117 -14.27 -9.50 4.24
N ALA A 118 -13.42 -9.06 5.18
CA ALA A 118 -12.41 -8.06 4.90
C ALA A 118 -11.42 -8.57 3.85
N GLU A 119 -11.05 -7.68 2.93
CA GLU A 119 -10.11 -7.97 1.86
C GLU A 119 -8.78 -7.26 2.08
N TYR A 120 -7.71 -7.84 1.53
CA TYR A 120 -6.33 -7.40 1.75
C TYR A 120 -5.67 -6.96 0.45
N ALA A 121 -4.92 -5.86 0.52
CA ALA A 121 -4.11 -5.41 -0.60
C ALA A 121 -2.75 -4.85 -0.17
N ILE A 122 -1.78 -5.01 -1.06
CA ILE A 122 -0.52 -4.28 -1.03
C ILE A 122 -0.55 -3.28 -2.19
N PHE A 123 -0.45 -2.01 -1.85
CA PHE A 123 -0.37 -0.91 -2.82
C PHE A 123 1.07 -0.42 -2.89
N ALA A 124 1.73 -0.60 -4.01
CA ALA A 124 3.15 -0.29 -4.13
C ALA A 124 3.46 0.51 -5.41
N GLY A 125 4.44 1.42 -5.30
CA GLY A 125 4.95 2.11 -6.46
C GLY A 125 5.68 1.15 -7.39
N GLN A 126 6.77 0.57 -6.93
CA GLN A 126 7.69 -0.19 -7.75
C GLN A 126 7.74 -1.67 -7.38
N ASN A 127 7.91 -2.51 -8.40
CA ASN A 127 8.22 -3.92 -8.21
C ASN A 127 9.73 -4.13 -8.06
N ALA A 128 10.15 -4.62 -6.89
CA ALA A 128 11.54 -5.01 -6.61
C ALA A 128 11.67 -6.51 -6.27
N CYS A 129 10.58 -7.29 -6.38
CA CYS A 129 10.59 -8.72 -6.18
C CYS A 129 11.11 -9.47 -7.41
N GLY A 130 11.81 -10.58 -7.18
CA GLY A 130 12.10 -11.57 -8.21
C GLY A 130 10.84 -12.31 -8.68
N ASN A 131 10.87 -12.79 -9.92
CA ASN A 131 9.80 -13.62 -10.48
C ASN A 131 9.60 -14.87 -9.59
N GLY A 132 8.41 -15.13 -9.16
CA GLY A 132 8.05 -16.25 -8.30
C GLY A 132 7.86 -15.93 -6.82
N ALA A 133 8.46 -14.86 -6.29
CA ALA A 133 8.24 -14.46 -4.91
C ALA A 133 6.77 -14.05 -4.66
N PHE A 134 6.15 -13.35 -5.61
CA PHE A 134 4.74 -12.98 -5.52
C PHE A 134 3.84 -14.19 -5.46
N GLN A 135 3.94 -15.09 -6.45
CA GLN A 135 3.10 -16.26 -6.54
C GLN A 135 3.24 -17.13 -5.29
N TYR A 136 4.48 -17.25 -4.78
CA TYR A 136 4.73 -18.00 -3.55
C TYR A 136 4.01 -17.40 -2.36
N TYR A 137 4.17 -16.08 -2.10
CA TYR A 137 3.58 -15.45 -0.92
C TYR A 137 2.07 -15.22 -1.05
N GLN A 138 1.54 -14.96 -2.26
CA GLN A 138 0.09 -14.93 -2.48
C GLN A 138 -0.54 -16.30 -2.22
N HIS A 139 0.08 -17.37 -2.73
CA HIS A 139 -0.39 -18.74 -2.46
C HIS A 139 -0.23 -19.13 -0.98
N TYR A 140 0.84 -18.66 -0.34
CA TYR A 140 1.05 -18.87 1.10
C TYR A 140 -0.08 -18.20 1.90
N PHE A 141 -0.44 -16.96 1.60
CA PHE A 141 -1.57 -16.27 2.24
C PHE A 141 -2.89 -17.02 2.01
N GLU A 142 -3.20 -17.37 0.77
CA GLU A 142 -4.41 -18.11 0.42
C GLU A 142 -4.51 -19.46 1.14
N LYS A 143 -3.37 -20.16 1.30
CA LYS A 143 -3.31 -21.44 2.02
C LYS A 143 -3.67 -21.30 3.50
N PHE A 144 -3.27 -20.22 4.15
CA PHE A 144 -3.49 -20.03 5.58
C PHE A 144 -4.80 -19.33 5.93
N THR A 145 -5.34 -18.52 5.03
CA THR A 145 -6.53 -17.70 5.30
C THR A 145 -7.75 -18.09 4.45
N GLY A 146 -7.55 -18.84 3.38
CA GLY A 146 -8.60 -19.10 2.37
C GLY A 146 -8.91 -17.88 1.48
N LYS A 147 -8.25 -16.76 1.69
CA LYS A 147 -8.46 -15.48 0.99
C LYS A 147 -7.34 -15.16 0.02
N LYS A 148 -7.57 -14.20 -0.85
CA LYS A 148 -6.54 -13.67 -1.77
C LYS A 148 -6.06 -12.32 -1.31
N VAL A 149 -4.77 -12.04 -1.49
CA VAL A 149 -4.20 -10.71 -1.36
C VAL A 149 -4.05 -10.09 -2.75
N ASN A 150 -4.55 -8.88 -2.92
CA ASN A 150 -4.37 -8.10 -4.14
C ASN A 150 -3.05 -7.33 -4.08
N ILE A 151 -2.35 -7.19 -5.19
CA ILE A 151 -1.10 -6.42 -5.26
C ILE A 151 -1.19 -5.48 -6.45
N PHE A 152 -1.14 -4.18 -6.18
CA PHE A 152 -1.21 -3.12 -7.18
C PHE A 152 0.12 -2.42 -7.29
N PHE A 153 0.78 -2.51 -8.46
CA PHE A 153 1.99 -1.76 -8.78
C PHE A 153 1.64 -0.57 -9.67
N VAL A 154 1.55 0.60 -9.09
CA VAL A 154 1.10 1.80 -9.82
C VAL A 154 2.17 2.42 -10.71
N ASN A 155 3.44 1.96 -10.60
CA ASN A 155 4.52 2.32 -11.51
C ASN A 155 5.20 1.04 -12.07
N PRO A 156 4.46 0.17 -12.79
CA PRO A 156 4.92 -1.18 -13.16
C PRO A 156 6.10 -1.20 -14.11
N THR A 157 6.31 -0.13 -14.87
CA THR A 157 7.44 0.00 -15.80
C THR A 157 8.76 0.33 -15.11
N CYS A 158 8.72 0.76 -13.85
CA CYS A 158 9.88 1.11 -13.07
C CYS A 158 10.27 -0.04 -12.14
N LYS A 159 11.26 -0.83 -12.52
CA LYS A 159 11.93 -1.72 -11.56
C LYS A 159 12.81 -0.87 -10.66
N ARG A 160 12.70 -1.08 -9.34
CA ARG A 160 13.59 -0.40 -8.38
C ARG A 160 15.05 -0.59 -8.78
N SER A 161 15.74 0.54 -8.86
CA SER A 161 17.20 0.56 -9.02
C SER A 161 17.76 1.67 -8.13
N SER A 162 18.83 1.39 -7.40
CA SER A 162 19.55 2.41 -6.64
C SER A 162 20.12 3.52 -7.52
N SER A 163 20.28 3.24 -8.81
CA SER A 163 20.72 4.23 -9.80
C SER A 163 19.59 5.11 -10.35
N LYS A 164 18.32 4.80 -10.06
CA LYS A 164 17.14 5.53 -10.56
C LYS A 164 16.18 5.86 -9.39
N PRO A 165 16.62 6.66 -8.42
CA PRO A 165 15.76 6.98 -7.28
C PRO A 165 14.65 7.95 -7.67
N ILE A 166 13.48 7.78 -7.06
CA ILE A 166 12.27 8.55 -7.32
C ILE A 166 12.43 10.08 -7.13
N TYR A 167 13.36 10.49 -6.31
CA TYR A 167 13.61 11.91 -6.00
C TYR A 167 14.59 12.61 -6.97
N LYS A 168 15.02 11.94 -8.05
CA LYS A 168 15.84 12.56 -9.08
C LYS A 168 14.98 12.95 -10.27
N GLU A 169 15.04 14.23 -10.64
CA GLU A 169 14.24 14.82 -11.71
C GLU A 169 14.37 14.08 -13.04
N GLU A 170 15.58 13.62 -13.38
CA GLU A 170 15.88 12.88 -14.62
C GLU A 170 15.09 11.55 -14.74
N PHE A 171 14.56 11.03 -13.62
CA PHE A 171 13.79 9.78 -13.60
C PHE A 171 12.30 10.00 -13.36
N ARG A 172 11.84 11.27 -13.22
CA ARG A 172 10.45 11.61 -12.91
C ARG A 172 9.44 10.84 -13.77
N GLY A 173 9.68 10.76 -15.08
CA GLY A 173 8.77 10.08 -16.01
C GLY A 173 8.60 8.57 -15.78
N LEU A 174 9.50 7.94 -15.04
CA LEU A 174 9.39 6.52 -14.69
C LEU A 174 8.36 6.25 -13.57
N PHE A 175 7.93 7.32 -12.88
CA PHE A 175 7.03 7.23 -11.73
C PHE A 175 5.63 7.77 -12.02
N ASN A 176 5.28 7.98 -13.28
CA ASN A 176 3.92 8.29 -13.67
C ASN A 176 2.98 7.15 -13.27
N LEU A 177 1.79 7.50 -12.81
CA LEU A 177 0.76 6.51 -12.49
C LEU A 177 0.38 5.71 -13.73
N ASP A 178 0.31 4.40 -13.57
CA ASP A 178 -0.32 3.52 -14.55
C ASP A 178 -1.84 3.60 -14.35
N ASN A 179 -2.52 4.26 -15.27
CA ASN A 179 -3.96 4.47 -15.20
C ASN A 179 -4.76 3.16 -15.17
N MET A 180 -4.27 2.10 -15.81
CA MET A 180 -4.96 0.81 -15.81
C MET A 180 -4.91 0.18 -14.42
N VAL A 181 -3.71 0.06 -13.83
CA VAL A 181 -3.53 -0.51 -12.49
C VAL A 181 -4.22 0.35 -11.42
N TYR A 182 -4.13 1.68 -11.56
CA TYR A 182 -4.80 2.58 -10.63
C TYR A 182 -6.34 2.44 -10.70
N ASN A 183 -6.91 2.30 -11.91
CA ASN A 183 -8.34 2.01 -12.06
C ASN A 183 -8.73 0.64 -11.49
N GLU A 184 -7.90 -0.40 -11.63
CA GLU A 184 -8.12 -1.70 -10.99
C GLU A 184 -8.17 -1.57 -9.46
N PHE A 185 -7.27 -0.79 -8.87
CA PHE A 185 -7.30 -0.49 -7.44
C PHE A 185 -8.59 0.21 -7.02
N ILE A 186 -9.03 1.24 -7.76
CA ILE A 186 -10.29 1.93 -7.51
C ILE A 186 -11.48 0.97 -7.57
N GLN A 187 -11.54 0.13 -8.61
CA GLN A 187 -12.61 -0.87 -8.74
C GLN A 187 -12.62 -1.88 -7.59
N TRP A 188 -11.45 -2.22 -7.06
CA TRP A 188 -11.34 -3.08 -5.88
C TRP A 188 -11.82 -2.36 -4.62
N LEU A 189 -11.52 -1.07 -4.44
CA LEU A 189 -11.96 -0.29 -3.28
C LEU A 189 -13.48 -0.18 -3.16
N ILE A 190 -14.18 -0.03 -4.29
CA ILE A 190 -15.64 0.23 -4.29
C ILE A 190 -16.50 -1.04 -4.24
N LYS A 191 -15.92 -2.20 -4.50
CA LYS A 191 -16.60 -3.51 -4.36
C LYS A 191 -16.89 -3.82 -2.91
#